data_d16c8faf2d88ae2e5ea357447e71aa44
#
_entry.id   d16c8faf2d88ae2e5ea357447e71aa44
#
_cell.length_a   1.000
_cell.length_b   1.000
_cell.length_c   1.000
_cell.angle_alpha   90.00
_cell.angle_beta   90.00
_cell.angle_gamma   90.00
#
_symmetry.space_group_name_H-M   'P 1'
#
loop_
_entity.id
_entity.type
_entity.pdbx_description
1 polymer ?
#
loop_
_entity_poly.entity_id
_entity_poly.type
_entity_poly.pdbx_seq_one_letter_code
_entity_poly.pdbx_strand_id
1 'polypeptide(L)'
;MNSSYIVKMLAEISTIMNENKDRLIELDSVVGDGDLGLTMTKGFAAASEFAAGSDETDAGKMLYGAGKAMSSAAPSTMGTLMSIGLMQGGKVLKGKTELSNEDVVEFLAAYENGIMTKGKAKLGEKTNGIVTVNGHSY
;
A
#
# COMPACT_ATOMS: atom_id res chain seq x y z
N MET A 1 6.16 -14.60 12.56
CA MET A 1 5.62 -13.23 12.51
C MET A 1 4.13 -13.26 12.77
N ASN A 2 3.68 -12.43 13.65
CA ASN A 2 2.26 -12.35 13.99
C ASN A 2 1.73 -10.93 13.78
N SER A 3 0.50 -10.67 14.25
CA SER A 3 -0.10 -9.35 14.07
C SER A 3 0.70 -8.23 14.74
N SER A 4 1.36 -8.52 15.86
CA SER A 4 2.22 -7.55 16.53
C SER A 4 3.38 -7.12 15.64
N TYR A 5 3.92 -8.03 14.85
CA TYR A 5 4.98 -7.73 13.90
C TYR A 5 4.46 -6.78 12.81
N ILE A 6 3.24 -7.01 12.36
CA ILE A 6 2.62 -6.15 11.33
C ILE A 6 2.43 -4.74 11.88
N VAL A 7 1.96 -4.60 13.12
CA VAL A 7 1.83 -3.30 13.77
C VAL A 7 3.17 -2.56 13.77
N LYS A 8 4.23 -3.27 14.18
CA LYS A 8 5.57 -2.70 14.24
C LYS A 8 6.07 -2.31 12.85
N MET A 9 5.86 -3.18 11.86
CA MET A 9 6.29 -2.93 10.50
C MET A 9 5.63 -1.67 9.93
N LEU A 10 4.32 -1.54 10.09
CA LEU A 10 3.58 -0.38 9.60
C LEU A 10 4.02 0.89 10.30
N ALA A 11 4.29 0.82 11.61
CA ALA A 11 4.79 1.96 12.37
C ALA A 11 6.16 2.41 11.86
N GLU A 12 7.04 1.47 11.57
CA GLU A 12 8.37 1.77 11.03
C GLU A 12 8.28 2.39 9.64
N ILE A 13 7.40 1.86 8.78
CA ILE A 13 7.19 2.42 7.44
C ILE A 13 6.66 3.85 7.56
N SER A 14 5.70 4.08 8.45
CA SER A 14 5.14 5.41 8.67
C SER A 14 6.23 6.38 9.12
N THR A 15 7.10 5.96 10.03
CA THR A 15 8.22 6.78 10.50
C THR A 15 9.16 7.14 9.36
N ILE A 16 9.52 6.16 8.54
CA ILE A 16 10.41 6.37 7.40
C ILE A 16 9.78 7.35 6.41
N MET A 17 8.50 7.19 6.11
CA MET A 17 7.80 8.09 5.20
C MET A 17 7.78 9.52 5.75
N ASN A 18 7.51 9.66 7.03
CA ASN A 18 7.50 10.98 7.66
C ASN A 18 8.87 11.65 7.67
N GLU A 19 9.93 10.88 7.92
CA GLU A 19 11.30 11.40 7.91
C GLU A 19 11.73 11.83 6.51
N ASN A 20 11.20 11.22 5.48
CA ASN A 20 11.56 11.51 4.10
C ASN A 20 10.50 12.32 3.35
N LYS A 21 9.51 12.83 4.07
CA LYS A 21 8.39 13.56 3.49
C LYS A 21 8.83 14.69 2.58
N ASP A 22 9.69 15.56 3.07
CA ASP A 22 10.12 16.73 2.31
C ASP A 22 10.90 16.31 1.06
N ARG A 23 11.71 15.28 1.17
CA ARG A 23 12.46 14.75 0.05
C ARG A 23 11.53 14.16 -1.01
N LEU A 24 10.49 13.43 -0.58
CA LEU A 24 9.51 12.86 -1.50
C LEU A 24 8.73 13.95 -2.23
N ILE A 25 8.36 14.99 -1.51
CA ILE A 25 7.67 16.14 -2.11
C ILE A 25 8.58 16.82 -3.14
N GLU A 26 9.84 17.02 -2.80
CA GLU A 26 10.79 17.63 -3.69
C GLU A 26 10.99 16.82 -4.97
N LEU A 27 11.17 15.51 -4.83
CA LEU A 27 11.36 14.62 -5.98
C LEU A 27 10.14 14.61 -6.89
N ASP A 28 8.95 14.54 -6.32
CA ASP A 28 7.72 14.50 -7.10
C ASP A 28 7.41 15.86 -7.75
N SER A 29 7.83 16.95 -7.12
CA SER A 29 7.61 18.30 -7.65
C SER A 29 8.36 18.53 -8.96
N VAL A 30 9.43 17.78 -9.21
CA VAL A 30 10.18 17.90 -10.45
C VAL A 30 9.42 17.31 -11.63
N VAL A 31 8.69 16.23 -11.42
CA VAL A 31 8.03 15.46 -12.49
C VAL A 31 6.52 15.33 -12.32
N GLY A 32 5.98 15.76 -11.19
CA GLY A 32 4.56 15.63 -10.87
C GLY A 32 4.02 16.86 -10.17
N ASP A 33 2.96 16.68 -9.40
CA ASP A 33 2.28 17.75 -8.69
C ASP A 33 2.74 17.93 -7.24
N GLY A 34 3.70 17.13 -6.81
CA GLY A 34 4.31 17.31 -5.50
C GLY A 34 3.56 16.69 -4.33
N ASP A 35 2.50 15.92 -4.57
CA ASP A 35 1.70 15.37 -3.48
C ASP A 35 2.07 13.96 -3.05
N LEU A 36 3.06 13.33 -3.69
CA LEU A 36 3.48 11.97 -3.36
C LEU A 36 3.90 11.84 -1.90
N GLY A 37 4.70 12.78 -1.40
CA GLY A 37 5.15 12.76 -0.02
C GLY A 37 4.00 12.86 0.96
N LEU A 38 3.03 13.69 0.69
CA LEU A 38 1.85 13.83 1.52
C LEU A 38 1.01 12.54 1.50
N THR A 39 0.81 12.00 0.32
CA THR A 39 0.04 10.76 0.14
C THR A 39 0.67 9.60 0.91
N MET A 40 1.97 9.39 0.75
CA MET A 40 2.65 8.28 1.41
C MET A 40 2.69 8.49 2.92
N THR A 41 2.92 9.71 3.38
CA THR A 41 2.96 10.02 4.81
C THR A 41 1.58 9.81 5.45
N LYS A 42 0.54 10.38 4.89
CA LYS A 42 -0.81 10.27 5.43
C LYS A 42 -1.34 8.84 5.34
N GLY A 43 -1.08 8.18 4.22
CA GLY A 43 -1.56 6.82 4.00
C GLY A 43 -0.98 5.83 4.99
N PHE A 44 0.32 5.81 5.13
CA PHE A 44 0.97 4.88 6.06
C PHE A 44 0.73 5.25 7.52
N ALA A 45 0.58 6.54 7.84
CA ALA A 45 0.20 6.95 9.19
C ALA A 45 -1.16 6.37 9.56
N ALA A 46 -2.14 6.47 8.66
CA ALA A 46 -3.48 5.94 8.90
C ALA A 46 -3.45 4.41 9.02
N ALA A 47 -2.69 3.74 8.16
CA ALA A 47 -2.55 2.28 8.24
C ALA A 47 -1.92 1.85 9.57
N SER A 48 -0.89 2.56 10.00
CA SER A 48 -0.20 2.30 11.27
C SER A 48 -1.13 2.53 12.46
N GLU A 49 -1.87 3.63 12.46
CA GLU A 49 -2.81 3.93 13.53
C GLU A 49 -3.92 2.88 13.64
N PHE A 50 -4.44 2.46 12.49
CA PHE A 50 -5.45 1.41 12.47
C PHE A 50 -4.91 0.14 13.10
N ALA A 51 -3.73 -0.29 12.68
CA ALA A 51 -3.12 -1.53 13.18
C ALA A 51 -2.82 -1.43 14.68
N ALA A 52 -2.29 -0.30 15.13
CA ALA A 52 -1.94 -0.10 16.52
C ALA A 52 -3.16 -0.11 17.44
N GLY A 53 -4.30 0.37 16.96
CA GLY A 53 -5.54 0.38 17.72
C GLY A 53 -6.38 -0.88 17.57
N SER A 54 -5.92 -1.85 16.81
CA SER A 54 -6.68 -3.06 16.52
C SER A 54 -6.32 -4.19 17.48
N ASP A 55 -7.35 -4.93 17.92
CA ASP A 55 -7.16 -6.15 18.72
C ASP A 55 -7.10 -7.38 17.81
N GLU A 56 -7.09 -7.19 16.51
CA GLU A 56 -7.16 -8.28 15.56
C GLU A 56 -5.89 -9.13 15.59
N THR A 57 -6.07 -10.44 15.67
CA THR A 57 -4.95 -11.40 15.64
C THR A 57 -4.80 -12.02 14.25
N ASP A 58 -5.80 -11.90 13.40
CA ASP A 58 -5.74 -12.36 12.02
C ASP A 58 -4.94 -11.35 11.20
N ALA A 59 -3.75 -11.76 10.76
CA ALA A 59 -2.85 -10.88 10.02
C ALA A 59 -3.49 -10.35 8.74
N GLY A 60 -4.24 -11.20 8.04
CA GLY A 60 -4.88 -10.79 6.80
C GLY A 60 -5.96 -9.74 7.02
N LYS A 61 -6.77 -9.92 8.05
CA LYS A 61 -7.81 -8.94 8.38
C LYS A 61 -7.20 -7.61 8.81
N MET A 62 -6.11 -7.66 9.56
CA MET A 62 -5.42 -6.44 9.98
C MET A 62 -4.88 -5.67 8.77
N LEU A 63 -4.24 -6.36 7.84
CA LEU A 63 -3.70 -5.72 6.64
C LEU A 63 -4.81 -5.18 5.75
N TYR A 64 -5.90 -5.90 5.63
CA TYR A 64 -7.05 -5.45 4.85
C TYR A 64 -7.62 -4.16 5.44
N GLY A 65 -7.83 -4.15 6.76
CA GLY A 65 -8.33 -2.96 7.46
C GLY A 65 -7.38 -1.78 7.36
N ALA A 66 -6.08 -2.04 7.46
CA ALA A 66 -5.06 -1.01 7.30
C ALA A 66 -5.11 -0.40 5.89
N GLY A 67 -5.34 -1.23 4.88
CA GLY A 67 -5.50 -0.77 3.51
C GLY A 67 -6.71 0.13 3.35
N LYS A 68 -7.83 -0.24 3.97
CA LYS A 68 -9.03 0.59 3.93
C LYS A 68 -8.80 1.94 4.62
N ALA A 69 -8.11 1.94 5.75
CA ALA A 69 -7.78 3.19 6.46
C ALA A 69 -6.89 4.08 5.59
N MET A 70 -5.92 3.49 4.92
CA MET A 70 -5.05 4.22 4.01
C MET A 70 -5.83 4.86 2.87
N SER A 71 -6.75 4.12 2.27
CA SER A 71 -7.58 4.63 1.17
C SER A 71 -8.39 5.85 1.60
N SER A 72 -8.93 5.82 2.81
CA SER A 72 -9.71 6.94 3.33
C SER A 72 -8.85 8.17 3.63
N ALA A 73 -7.64 7.96 4.13
CA ALA A 73 -6.75 9.04 4.51
C ALA A 73 -6.01 9.66 3.33
N ALA A 74 -5.77 8.87 2.30
CA ALA A 74 -5.00 9.31 1.13
C ALA A 74 -5.77 8.99 -0.16
N PRO A 75 -6.85 9.72 -0.44
CA PRO A 75 -7.72 9.44 -1.60
C PRO A 75 -7.14 9.97 -2.91
N SER A 76 -5.93 9.56 -3.23
CA SER A 76 -5.26 9.90 -4.48
C SER A 76 -5.06 8.61 -5.29
N THR A 77 -4.59 8.74 -6.52
CA THR A 77 -4.31 7.57 -7.34
C THR A 77 -3.27 6.67 -6.68
N MET A 78 -2.18 7.26 -6.21
CA MET A 78 -1.11 6.48 -5.54
C MET A 78 -1.60 5.88 -4.22
N GLY A 79 -2.32 6.66 -3.40
CA GLY A 79 -2.88 6.16 -2.15
C GLY A 79 -3.85 5.02 -2.38
N THR A 80 -4.67 5.12 -3.41
CA THR A 80 -5.60 4.06 -3.77
C THR A 80 -4.86 2.80 -4.21
N LEU A 81 -3.82 2.93 -5.02
CA LEU A 81 -3.03 1.78 -5.47
C LEU A 81 -2.33 1.08 -4.32
N MET A 82 -1.73 1.83 -3.42
CA MET A 82 -1.08 1.26 -2.23
C MET A 82 -2.10 0.56 -1.35
N SER A 83 -3.27 1.13 -1.19
CA SER A 83 -4.36 0.53 -0.43
C SER A 83 -4.82 -0.79 -1.03
N ILE A 84 -4.96 -0.82 -2.34
CA ILE A 84 -5.34 -2.04 -3.06
C ILE A 84 -4.30 -3.13 -2.83
N GLY A 85 -3.01 -2.76 -2.86
CA GLY A 85 -1.94 -3.71 -2.57
C GLY A 85 -2.08 -4.33 -1.19
N LEU A 86 -2.29 -3.49 -0.17
CA LEU A 86 -2.49 -3.98 1.20
C LEU A 86 -3.73 -4.87 1.31
N MET A 87 -4.83 -4.47 0.69
CA MET A 87 -6.06 -5.25 0.75
C MET A 87 -5.94 -6.60 0.04
N GLN A 88 -5.31 -6.63 -1.13
CA GLN A 88 -5.11 -7.88 -1.84
C GLN A 88 -4.14 -8.80 -1.09
N GLY A 89 -3.06 -8.25 -0.56
CA GLY A 89 -2.15 -9.01 0.28
C GLY A 89 -2.83 -9.53 1.52
N GLY A 90 -3.69 -8.73 2.13
CA GLY A 90 -4.47 -9.15 3.29
C GLY A 90 -5.40 -10.32 2.98
N LYS A 91 -5.99 -10.34 1.79
CA LYS A 91 -6.88 -11.43 1.40
C LYS A 91 -6.18 -12.77 1.36
N VAL A 92 -4.94 -12.84 0.86
CA VAL A 92 -4.22 -14.11 0.79
C VAL A 92 -3.76 -14.59 2.16
N LEU A 93 -3.67 -13.71 3.14
CA LEU A 93 -3.28 -14.05 4.50
C LEU A 93 -4.45 -14.19 5.47
N LYS A 94 -5.66 -14.03 4.97
CA LYS A 94 -6.85 -14.11 5.82
C LYS A 94 -6.92 -15.44 6.54
N GLY A 95 -7.17 -15.39 7.84
CA GLY A 95 -7.24 -16.58 8.67
C GLY A 95 -5.91 -16.96 9.32
N LYS A 96 -4.83 -16.27 9.00
CA LYS A 96 -3.51 -16.59 9.53
C LYS A 96 -3.17 -15.71 10.73
N THR A 97 -2.81 -16.34 11.85
CA THR A 97 -2.39 -15.62 13.04
C THR A 97 -0.87 -15.62 13.19
N GLU A 98 -0.19 -16.49 12.45
CA GLU A 98 1.26 -16.54 12.36
C GLU A 98 1.64 -16.60 10.90
N LEU A 99 2.70 -15.88 10.54
CA LEU A 99 3.17 -15.81 9.17
C LEU A 99 4.53 -16.47 9.04
N SER A 100 4.68 -17.32 8.03
CA SER A 100 5.95 -17.90 7.65
C SER A 100 6.63 -17.03 6.59
N ASN A 101 7.86 -17.36 6.23
CA ASN A 101 8.55 -16.65 5.15
C ASN A 101 7.79 -16.81 3.83
N GLU A 102 7.19 -17.97 3.61
CA GLU A 102 6.38 -18.21 2.41
C GLU A 102 5.15 -17.31 2.38
N ASP A 103 4.53 -17.10 3.54
CA ASP A 103 3.38 -16.20 3.64
C ASP A 103 3.75 -14.77 3.27
N VAL A 104 4.93 -14.32 3.68
CA VAL A 104 5.42 -12.98 3.34
C VAL A 104 5.62 -12.86 1.84
N VAL A 105 6.18 -13.89 1.21
CA VAL A 105 6.36 -13.91 -0.25
C VAL A 105 5.01 -13.86 -0.95
N GLU A 106 4.04 -14.62 -0.49
CA GLU A 106 2.68 -14.61 -1.04
C GLU A 106 2.04 -13.24 -0.90
N PHE A 107 2.23 -12.61 0.26
CA PHE A 107 1.72 -11.26 0.49
C PHE A 107 2.31 -10.28 -0.51
N LEU A 108 3.62 -10.29 -0.68
CA LEU A 108 4.29 -9.37 -1.60
C LEU A 108 3.86 -9.61 -3.04
N ALA A 109 3.69 -10.87 -3.43
CA ALA A 109 3.22 -11.22 -4.76
C ALA A 109 1.79 -10.72 -4.99
N ALA A 110 0.92 -10.90 -4.01
CA ALA A 110 -0.46 -10.43 -4.09
C ALA A 110 -0.53 -8.90 -4.09
N TYR A 111 0.34 -8.26 -3.31
CA TYR A 111 0.46 -6.81 -3.26
C TYR A 111 0.80 -6.25 -4.64
N GLU A 112 1.85 -6.80 -5.23
CA GLU A 112 2.29 -6.40 -6.57
C GLU A 112 1.22 -6.67 -7.60
N ASN A 113 0.63 -7.86 -7.58
CA ASN A 113 -0.41 -8.23 -8.54
C ASN A 113 -1.64 -7.31 -8.43
N GLY A 114 -2.04 -6.95 -7.22
CA GLY A 114 -3.14 -6.03 -7.01
C GLY A 114 -2.87 -4.66 -7.63
N ILE A 115 -1.69 -4.14 -7.38
CA ILE A 115 -1.27 -2.84 -7.94
C ILE A 115 -1.20 -2.91 -9.46
N MET A 116 -0.59 -3.94 -10.00
CA MET A 116 -0.44 -4.09 -11.45
C MET A 116 -1.79 -4.23 -12.14
N THR A 117 -2.68 -5.04 -11.60
CA THR A 117 -3.99 -5.27 -12.20
C THR A 117 -4.87 -4.02 -12.17
N LYS A 118 -4.97 -3.37 -11.01
CA LYS A 118 -5.82 -2.20 -10.86
C LYS A 118 -5.19 -0.95 -11.45
N GLY A 119 -3.88 -0.81 -11.29
CA GLY A 119 -3.15 0.31 -11.88
C GLY A 119 -3.21 0.30 -13.39
N LYS A 120 -3.07 -0.88 -13.97
CA LYS A 120 -3.16 -1.07 -15.41
C LYS A 120 -4.53 -0.67 -15.94
N ALA A 121 -5.59 -1.11 -15.27
CA ALA A 121 -6.95 -0.75 -15.64
C ALA A 121 -7.17 0.76 -15.60
N LYS A 122 -6.69 1.42 -14.55
CA LYS A 122 -6.81 2.87 -14.41
C LYS A 122 -6.03 3.61 -15.49
N LEU A 123 -4.81 3.19 -15.75
CA LEU A 123 -3.98 3.80 -16.78
C LEU A 123 -4.60 3.60 -18.15
N GLY A 124 -5.15 2.41 -18.40
CA GLY A 124 -5.81 2.11 -19.66
C GLY A 124 -7.00 2.99 -19.94
N GLU A 125 -7.76 3.35 -18.92
CA GLU A 125 -8.90 4.22 -19.03
C GLU A 125 -8.51 5.66 -19.40
N LYS A 126 -7.37 6.11 -18.88
CA LYS A 126 -6.94 7.50 -19.02
C LYS A 126 -6.02 7.73 -20.20
N THR A 127 -5.18 6.77 -20.51
CA THR A 127 -4.07 7.00 -21.43
C THR A 127 -3.75 5.73 -22.21
N ASN A 128 -4.61 5.39 -23.15
CA ASN A 128 -4.43 4.19 -23.95
C ASN A 128 -3.05 4.09 -24.58
N GLY A 129 -2.50 5.21 -25.03
CA GLY A 129 -1.20 5.21 -25.66
C GLY A 129 -0.08 4.83 -24.72
N ILE A 130 -0.22 5.14 -23.45
CA ILE A 130 0.80 4.84 -22.45
C ILE A 130 0.76 3.37 -22.04
N VAL A 131 -0.43 2.80 -22.06
CA VAL A 131 -0.62 1.41 -21.64
C VAL A 131 0.18 0.43 -22.49
N THR A 132 0.55 0.83 -23.68
CA THR A 132 1.29 -0.03 -24.61
C THR A 132 2.76 0.33 -24.73
N VAL A 133 3.32 1.00 -23.74
CA VAL A 133 4.73 1.37 -23.77
C VAL A 133 5.60 0.12 -23.93
N ASN A 134 6.57 0.22 -24.82
CA ASN A 134 7.51 -0.88 -25.13
C ASN A 134 6.82 -2.12 -25.69
N GLY A 135 5.65 -1.95 -26.28
CA GLY A 135 4.93 -3.07 -26.87
C GLY A 135 4.25 -3.96 -25.84
N HIS A 136 4.22 -3.54 -24.59
CA HIS A 136 3.55 -4.28 -23.52
C HIS A 136 2.33 -3.52 -23.05
N SER A 137 1.30 -4.25 -22.66
CA SER A 137 0.14 -3.67 -22.01
C SER A 137 0.40 -3.54 -20.53
N TYR A 138 0.09 -2.42 -19.99
CA TYR A 138 0.29 -2.16 -18.57
C TYR A 138 -1.02 -1.99 -17.83
#